data_08464891a4c43e45cc4632cf97e5eb54
#
_entry.id   08464891a4c43e45cc4632cf97e5eb54
#
_cell.length_a   1.000
_cell.length_b   1.000
_cell.length_c   1.000
_cell.angle_alpha   90.00
_cell.angle_beta   90.00
_cell.angle_gamma   90.00
#
_symmetry.space_group_name_H-M   'P 1'
#
loop_
_entity.id
_entity.type
_entity.pdbx_description
1 polymer ?
#
loop_
_entity_poly.entity_id
_entity_poly.type
_entity_poly.pdbx_seq_one_letter_code
_entity_poly.pdbx_strand_id
1 'polypeptide(L)'
;MKSNEDSLKYIMDAISAAGYEPGKQIGICLDVASSEFYNKETGKYRFDGEERDSAYMLDYYENLINEYPIVSIEDPFNEEGWEDWAAITARLGDRLQFVGDDLLVKLNQIGSVTETLDAIELATANGYTSMVSHRSGETPDTTISDLAVAKNTRQIKTGAPARGERVAKYNRLLEIEEELGSTAQYAGYSAFKACKKYLAK
;
A
#
# COMPACT_ATOMS: atom_id res chain seq x y z
N MET A 1 19.63 -3.38 11.30
CA MET A 1 18.44 -4.19 11.58
C MET A 1 18.81 -5.63 11.32
N LYS A 2 18.42 -6.54 12.20
CA LYS A 2 18.79 -7.96 12.11
C LYS A 2 17.66 -8.83 11.53
N SER A 3 16.43 -8.30 11.51
CA SER A 3 15.25 -8.96 10.93
C SER A 3 14.28 -7.94 10.33
N ASN A 4 13.34 -8.40 9.53
CA ASN A 4 12.24 -7.56 9.01
C ASN A 4 11.34 -7.04 10.14
N GLU A 5 11.13 -7.81 11.19
CA GLU A 5 10.35 -7.42 12.37
C GLU A 5 10.98 -6.28 13.16
N ASP A 6 12.33 -6.18 13.19
CA ASP A 6 12.99 -5.04 13.81
C ASP A 6 12.52 -3.72 13.19
N SER A 7 12.29 -3.69 11.88
CA SER A 7 11.76 -2.51 11.18
C SER A 7 10.38 -2.12 11.69
N LEU A 8 9.50 -3.10 11.86
CA LEU A 8 8.14 -2.88 12.38
C LEU A 8 8.17 -2.36 13.82
N LYS A 9 9.03 -2.92 14.68
CA LYS A 9 9.20 -2.44 16.06
C LYS A 9 9.66 -0.99 16.10
N TYR A 10 10.66 -0.63 15.29
CA TYR A 10 11.11 0.77 15.21
C TYR A 10 10.02 1.72 14.69
N ILE A 11 9.21 1.28 13.73
CA ILE A 11 8.06 2.09 13.25
C ILE A 11 7.03 2.28 14.37
N MET A 12 6.70 1.23 15.12
CA MET A 12 5.79 1.31 16.26
C MET A 12 6.28 2.28 17.33
N ASP A 13 7.57 2.19 17.66
CA ASP A 13 8.21 3.08 18.63
C ASP A 13 8.20 4.54 18.12
N ALA A 14 8.49 4.75 16.84
CA ALA A 14 8.48 6.08 16.23
C ALA A 14 7.08 6.70 16.20
N ILE A 15 6.04 5.92 15.88
CA ILE A 15 4.64 6.37 15.93
C ILE A 15 4.29 6.83 17.35
N SER A 16 4.63 6.01 18.34
CA SER A 16 4.36 6.29 19.75
C SER A 16 5.15 7.51 20.26
N ALA A 17 6.44 7.62 19.90
CA ALA A 17 7.29 8.75 20.23
C ALA A 17 6.81 10.08 19.63
N ALA A 18 6.15 10.02 18.46
CA ALA A 18 5.51 11.16 17.81
C ALA A 18 4.16 11.56 18.46
N GLY A 19 3.71 10.84 19.48
CA GLY A 19 2.46 11.12 20.20
C GLY A 19 1.20 10.53 19.54
N TYR A 20 1.36 9.60 18.60
CA TYR A 20 0.23 8.92 17.94
C TYR A 20 0.03 7.51 18.49
N GLU A 21 -1.20 6.99 18.33
CA GLU A 21 -1.55 5.62 18.71
C GLU A 21 -1.50 4.71 17.47
N PRO A 22 -0.57 3.70 17.45
CA PRO A 22 -0.53 2.71 16.38
C PRO A 22 -1.86 1.95 16.27
N GLY A 23 -2.34 1.78 15.05
CA GLY A 23 -3.59 1.08 14.77
C GLY A 23 -4.86 1.88 15.03
N LYS A 24 -4.77 3.06 15.67
CA LYS A 24 -5.91 3.99 15.79
C LYS A 24 -5.77 5.18 14.84
N GLN A 25 -4.62 5.85 14.89
CA GLN A 25 -4.34 7.03 14.08
C GLN A 25 -3.42 6.73 12.91
N ILE A 26 -2.48 5.80 13.10
CA ILE A 26 -1.52 5.38 12.07
C ILE A 26 -1.55 3.86 11.95
N GLY A 27 -1.85 3.36 10.75
CA GLY A 27 -1.70 1.97 10.34
C GLY A 27 -0.43 1.77 9.53
N ILE A 28 0.02 0.52 9.42
CA ILE A 28 1.21 0.14 8.66
C ILE A 28 0.77 -0.48 7.34
N CYS A 29 1.37 -0.02 6.24
CA CYS A 29 1.29 -0.66 4.93
C CYS A 29 2.66 -1.24 4.61
N LEU A 30 2.70 -2.49 4.17
CA LEU A 30 3.92 -3.16 3.73
C LEU A 30 3.96 -3.19 2.21
N ASP A 31 5.14 -2.98 1.65
CA ASP A 31 5.50 -3.32 0.28
C ASP A 31 6.60 -4.38 0.37
N VAL A 32 6.25 -5.62 0.07
CA VAL A 32 7.13 -6.77 0.26
C VAL A 32 8.02 -6.97 -0.95
N ALA A 33 7.53 -6.61 -2.15
CA ALA A 33 8.22 -6.80 -3.43
C ALA A 33 8.76 -8.24 -3.59
N SER A 34 7.94 -9.24 -3.28
CA SER A 34 8.36 -10.63 -3.12
C SER A 34 8.94 -11.25 -4.38
N SER A 35 8.59 -10.74 -5.57
CA SER A 35 9.20 -11.14 -6.84
C SER A 35 10.71 -10.93 -6.88
N GLU A 36 11.25 -9.95 -6.12
CA GLU A 36 12.69 -9.66 -6.06
C GLU A 36 13.51 -10.77 -5.38
N PHE A 37 12.90 -11.57 -4.52
CA PHE A 37 13.56 -12.67 -3.81
C PHE A 37 12.92 -14.05 -4.10
N TYR A 38 12.06 -14.13 -5.12
CA TYR A 38 11.48 -15.37 -5.60
C TYR A 38 12.44 -16.08 -6.56
N ASN A 39 12.69 -17.36 -6.32
CA ASN A 39 13.49 -18.21 -7.20
C ASN A 39 12.56 -19.00 -8.14
N LYS A 40 12.54 -18.63 -9.42
CA LYS A 40 11.70 -19.26 -10.45
C LYS A 40 12.06 -20.76 -10.70
N GLU A 41 13.30 -21.17 -10.40
CA GLU A 41 13.72 -22.56 -10.60
C GLU A 41 13.23 -23.49 -9.48
N THR A 42 13.24 -23.00 -8.22
CA THR A 42 12.84 -23.80 -7.06
C THR A 42 11.40 -23.55 -6.63
N GLY A 43 10.76 -22.50 -7.13
CA GLY A 43 9.42 -22.09 -6.72
C GLY A 43 9.37 -21.57 -5.28
N LYS A 44 10.49 -21.08 -4.74
CA LYS A 44 10.62 -20.67 -3.35
C LYS A 44 11.12 -19.24 -3.20
N TYR A 45 10.91 -18.69 -2.02
CA TYR A 45 11.34 -17.36 -1.61
C TYR A 45 12.61 -17.44 -0.79
N ARG A 46 13.64 -16.66 -1.14
CA ARG A 46 14.85 -16.53 -0.32
C ARG A 46 14.59 -15.54 0.81
N PHE A 47 14.10 -16.03 1.94
CA PHE A 47 13.65 -15.23 3.06
C PHE A 47 14.45 -15.57 4.32
N ASP A 48 14.98 -14.54 5.01
CA ASP A 48 15.85 -14.67 6.21
C ASP A 48 17.03 -15.64 6.03
N GLY A 49 17.60 -15.67 4.80
CA GLY A 49 18.77 -16.48 4.50
C GLY A 49 18.45 -17.95 4.14
N GLU A 50 17.19 -18.35 4.17
CA GLU A 50 16.72 -19.69 3.83
C GLU A 50 15.73 -19.68 2.68
N GLU A 51 15.54 -20.83 2.02
CA GLU A 51 14.47 -21.01 1.06
C GLU A 51 13.17 -21.41 1.77
N ARG A 52 12.12 -20.60 1.56
CA ARG A 52 10.79 -20.76 2.13
C ARG A 52 9.74 -20.96 1.04
N ASP A 53 8.77 -21.80 1.28
CA ASP A 53 7.63 -21.97 0.38
C ASP A 53 6.53 -20.92 0.66
N SER A 54 5.53 -20.89 -0.21
CA SER A 54 4.40 -19.97 -0.09
C SER A 54 3.58 -20.21 1.18
N ALA A 55 3.50 -21.45 1.66
CA ALA A 55 2.77 -21.76 2.89
C ALA A 55 3.44 -21.11 4.11
N TYR A 56 4.77 -21.19 4.20
CA TYR A 56 5.53 -20.49 5.23
C TYR A 56 5.32 -18.97 5.17
N MET A 57 5.39 -18.38 3.96
CA MET A 57 5.20 -16.94 3.79
C MET A 57 3.78 -16.51 4.21
N LEU A 58 2.77 -17.30 3.88
CA LEU A 58 1.38 -17.04 4.29
C LEU A 58 1.22 -17.05 5.83
N ASP A 59 1.80 -18.05 6.51
CA ASP A 59 1.80 -18.11 7.97
C ASP A 59 2.57 -16.94 8.59
N TYR A 60 3.68 -16.54 7.99
CA TYR A 60 4.45 -15.39 8.41
C TYR A 60 3.64 -14.09 8.33
N TYR A 61 2.94 -13.83 7.21
CA TYR A 61 2.08 -12.66 7.08
C TYR A 61 0.93 -12.67 8.08
N GLU A 62 0.30 -13.83 8.31
CA GLU A 62 -0.75 -13.92 9.32
C GLU A 62 -0.25 -13.59 10.72
N ASN A 63 0.95 -14.05 11.09
CA ASN A 63 1.56 -13.69 12.37
C ASN A 63 1.83 -12.19 12.46
N LEU A 64 2.36 -11.58 11.40
CA LEU A 64 2.61 -10.14 11.38
C LEU A 64 1.34 -9.31 11.58
N ILE A 65 0.24 -9.67 10.91
CA ILE A 65 -1.03 -8.92 11.05
C ILE A 65 -1.75 -9.17 12.39
N ASN A 66 -1.40 -10.26 13.09
CA ASN A 66 -1.86 -10.50 14.45
C ASN A 66 -1.12 -9.62 15.46
N GLU A 67 0.17 -9.35 15.22
CA GLU A 67 1.05 -8.63 16.14
C GLU A 67 1.09 -7.11 15.88
N TYR A 68 1.05 -6.71 14.61
CA TYR A 68 1.20 -5.32 14.18
C TYR A 68 -0.08 -4.76 13.54
N PRO A 69 -0.30 -3.44 13.57
CA PRO A 69 -1.46 -2.79 12.97
C PRO A 69 -1.31 -2.64 11.44
N ILE A 70 -1.09 -3.76 10.75
CA ILE A 70 -0.95 -3.81 9.30
C ILE A 70 -2.34 -3.74 8.68
N VAL A 71 -2.52 -2.83 7.72
CA VAL A 71 -3.79 -2.58 7.01
C VAL A 71 -3.72 -2.93 5.54
N SER A 72 -2.50 -3.03 4.98
CA SER A 72 -2.28 -3.39 3.58
C SER A 72 -0.95 -4.09 3.40
N ILE A 73 -0.91 -5.08 2.50
CA ILE A 73 0.32 -5.71 2.03
C ILE A 73 0.33 -5.65 0.50
N GLU A 74 1.38 -5.05 -0.05
CA GLU A 74 1.68 -4.99 -1.48
C GLU A 74 2.68 -6.08 -1.82
N ASP A 75 2.44 -6.76 -2.94
CA ASP A 75 3.26 -7.85 -3.50
C ASP A 75 3.70 -8.92 -2.48
N PRO A 76 2.74 -9.53 -1.75
CA PRO A 76 3.07 -10.57 -0.78
C PRO A 76 3.65 -11.84 -1.42
N PHE A 77 3.33 -12.09 -2.70
CA PHE A 77 3.80 -13.22 -3.49
C PHE A 77 4.26 -12.79 -4.87
N ASN A 78 5.00 -13.68 -5.55
CA ASN A 78 5.40 -13.47 -6.93
C ASN A 78 4.20 -13.08 -7.80
N GLU A 79 4.38 -12.11 -8.70
CA GLU A 79 3.33 -11.54 -9.57
C GLU A 79 2.57 -12.61 -10.39
N GLU A 80 3.24 -13.68 -10.82
CA GLU A 80 2.64 -14.79 -11.59
C GLU A 80 2.08 -15.91 -10.70
N GLY A 81 2.20 -15.82 -9.37
CA GLY A 81 1.81 -16.85 -8.39
C GLY A 81 0.30 -16.84 -8.05
N TRP A 82 -0.59 -16.98 -9.06
CA TRP A 82 -2.04 -16.85 -8.90
C TRP A 82 -2.66 -17.75 -7.82
N GLU A 83 -2.11 -18.95 -7.62
CA GLU A 83 -2.58 -19.86 -6.57
C GLU A 83 -2.26 -19.31 -5.17
N ASP A 84 -1.07 -18.75 -4.99
CA ASP A 84 -0.63 -18.12 -3.73
C ASP A 84 -1.46 -16.87 -3.44
N TRP A 85 -1.71 -16.05 -4.46
CA TRP A 85 -2.59 -14.87 -4.37
C TRP A 85 -4.02 -15.25 -4.00
N ALA A 86 -4.55 -16.33 -4.58
CA ALA A 86 -5.88 -16.83 -4.22
C ALA A 86 -5.90 -17.35 -2.77
N ALA A 87 -4.87 -18.08 -2.33
CA ALA A 87 -4.76 -18.62 -0.99
C ALA A 87 -4.70 -17.52 0.08
N ILE A 88 -3.85 -16.49 -0.10
CA ILE A 88 -3.75 -15.41 0.86
C ILE A 88 -5.03 -14.56 0.90
N THR A 89 -5.65 -14.32 -0.25
CA THR A 89 -6.91 -13.58 -0.33
C THR A 89 -8.04 -14.33 0.38
N ALA A 90 -8.14 -15.64 0.19
CA ALA A 90 -9.13 -16.48 0.87
C ALA A 90 -8.91 -16.50 2.40
N ARG A 91 -7.67 -16.52 2.86
CA ARG A 91 -7.33 -16.62 4.29
C ARG A 91 -7.38 -15.28 5.02
N LEU A 92 -6.95 -14.20 4.39
CA LEU A 92 -6.69 -12.91 5.05
C LEU A 92 -7.39 -11.71 4.40
N GLY A 93 -8.06 -11.89 3.25
CA GLY A 93 -8.63 -10.79 2.46
C GLY A 93 -9.80 -10.05 3.10
N ASP A 94 -10.39 -10.60 4.16
CA ASP A 94 -11.41 -9.92 4.98
C ASP A 94 -10.81 -9.11 6.15
N ARG A 95 -9.49 -9.19 6.34
CA ARG A 95 -8.75 -8.57 7.46
C ARG A 95 -7.88 -7.40 7.03
N LEU A 96 -7.34 -7.41 5.81
CA LEU A 96 -6.49 -6.36 5.27
C LEU A 96 -6.63 -6.26 3.75
N GLN A 97 -6.11 -5.16 3.19
CA GLN A 97 -6.06 -4.95 1.74
C GLN A 97 -4.80 -5.61 1.16
N PHE A 98 -4.97 -6.35 0.07
CA PHE A 98 -3.84 -6.76 -0.79
C PHE A 98 -3.73 -5.83 -1.99
N VAL A 99 -2.50 -5.54 -2.39
CA VAL A 99 -2.15 -4.69 -3.53
C VAL A 99 -1.13 -5.43 -4.39
N GLY A 100 -1.32 -5.45 -5.70
CA GLY A 100 -0.29 -5.84 -6.64
C GLY A 100 0.38 -4.58 -7.19
N ASP A 101 1.71 -4.54 -7.28
CA ASP A 101 2.43 -3.38 -7.82
C ASP A 101 2.02 -3.10 -9.27
N ASP A 102 1.76 -4.14 -10.06
CA ASP A 102 1.25 -4.02 -11.43
C ASP A 102 -0.21 -3.54 -11.51
N LEU A 103 -0.96 -3.59 -10.41
CA LEU A 103 -2.32 -3.07 -10.30
C LEU A 103 -2.37 -1.65 -9.73
N LEU A 104 -1.23 -1.08 -9.34
CA LEU A 104 -1.13 0.33 -8.95
C LEU A 104 -1.33 1.24 -10.16
N VAL A 105 -2.07 2.31 -9.96
CA VAL A 105 -2.26 3.31 -11.01
C VAL A 105 -1.01 4.18 -11.12
N LYS A 106 -0.19 3.89 -12.10
CA LYS A 106 1.06 4.60 -12.41
C LYS A 106 0.87 5.38 -13.71
N LEU A 107 0.52 6.67 -13.61
CA LEU A 107 0.19 7.55 -14.73
C LEU A 107 1.20 7.49 -15.88
N ASN A 108 2.50 7.48 -15.55
CA ASN A 108 3.58 7.46 -16.54
C ASN A 108 3.86 6.07 -17.15
N GLN A 109 3.28 5.00 -16.63
CA GLN A 109 3.42 3.65 -17.19
C GLN A 109 2.46 3.45 -18.36
N ILE A 110 1.22 3.89 -18.21
CA ILE A 110 0.23 3.93 -19.31
C ILE A 110 0.62 5.00 -20.33
N GLY A 111 1.09 6.18 -19.87
CA GLY A 111 1.60 7.25 -20.72
C GLY A 111 0.55 8.25 -21.16
N SER A 112 -0.74 8.06 -20.86
CA SER A 112 -1.80 9.04 -21.09
C SER A 112 -2.73 9.18 -19.88
N VAL A 113 -3.19 10.40 -19.65
CA VAL A 113 -4.18 10.70 -18.60
C VAL A 113 -5.51 10.00 -18.89
N THR A 114 -5.94 9.98 -20.14
CA THR A 114 -7.22 9.36 -20.53
C THR A 114 -7.26 7.89 -20.16
N GLU A 115 -6.27 7.11 -20.59
CA GLU A 115 -6.20 5.67 -20.28
C GLU A 115 -6.07 5.41 -18.78
N THR A 116 -5.38 6.30 -18.06
CA THR A 116 -5.31 6.23 -16.58
C THR A 116 -6.68 6.43 -15.94
N LEU A 117 -7.45 7.40 -16.41
CA LEU A 117 -8.81 7.64 -15.92
C LEU A 117 -9.74 6.47 -16.25
N ASP A 118 -9.64 5.91 -17.44
CA ASP A 118 -10.42 4.73 -17.86
C ASP A 118 -10.10 3.51 -16.99
N ALA A 119 -8.82 3.29 -16.67
CA ALA A 119 -8.39 2.21 -15.79
C ALA A 119 -8.94 2.36 -14.35
N ILE A 120 -8.92 3.57 -13.79
CA ILE A 120 -9.51 3.87 -12.49
C ILE A 120 -11.02 3.62 -12.50
N GLU A 121 -11.71 4.05 -13.56
CA GLU A 121 -13.15 3.86 -13.69
C GLU A 121 -13.52 2.39 -13.83
N LEU A 122 -12.77 1.64 -14.63
CA LEU A 122 -12.95 0.19 -14.78
C LEU A 122 -12.75 -0.55 -13.45
N ALA A 123 -11.69 -0.23 -12.71
CA ALA A 123 -11.44 -0.80 -11.39
C ALA A 123 -12.59 -0.49 -10.42
N THR A 124 -13.03 0.76 -10.37
CA THR A 124 -14.13 1.20 -9.51
C THR A 124 -15.44 0.50 -9.86
N ALA A 125 -15.77 0.38 -11.15
CA ALA A 125 -16.98 -0.29 -11.64
C ALA A 125 -17.01 -1.78 -11.26
N ASN A 126 -15.85 -2.41 -11.10
CA ASN A 126 -15.71 -3.81 -10.68
C ASN A 126 -15.50 -3.98 -9.16
N GLY A 127 -15.68 -2.92 -8.38
CA GLY A 127 -15.61 -2.99 -6.91
C GLY A 127 -14.19 -2.95 -6.32
N TYR A 128 -13.17 -2.76 -7.16
CA TYR A 128 -11.79 -2.59 -6.72
C TYR A 128 -11.53 -1.18 -6.20
N THR A 129 -10.50 -1.04 -5.37
CA THR A 129 -9.93 0.26 -5.00
C THR A 129 -8.69 0.52 -5.85
N SER A 130 -8.44 1.78 -6.16
CA SER A 130 -7.24 2.19 -6.88
C SER A 130 -6.30 2.93 -5.92
N MET A 131 -5.00 2.66 -6.02
CA MET A 131 -3.97 3.45 -5.35
C MET A 131 -3.13 4.14 -6.41
N VAL A 132 -3.11 5.48 -6.40
CA VAL A 132 -2.26 6.25 -7.30
C VAL A 132 -0.83 6.23 -6.76
N SER A 133 0.13 5.86 -7.61
CA SER A 133 1.50 5.64 -7.17
C SER A 133 2.51 6.47 -7.93
N HIS A 134 3.56 6.86 -7.23
CA HIS A 134 4.80 7.35 -7.79
C HIS A 134 5.62 6.23 -8.43
N ARG A 135 6.79 6.60 -8.99
CA ARG A 135 7.83 5.66 -9.43
C ARG A 135 9.10 5.85 -8.60
N SER A 136 10.06 4.90 -8.75
CA SER A 136 11.39 5.00 -8.10
C SER A 136 12.15 6.26 -8.53
N GLY A 137 12.11 6.61 -9.83
CA GLY A 137 12.55 7.90 -10.36
C GLY A 137 11.38 8.89 -10.41
N GLU A 138 11.51 10.04 -9.79
CA GLU A 138 10.45 11.06 -9.68
C GLU A 138 10.95 12.46 -9.91
N THR A 139 10.01 13.34 -10.26
CA THR A 139 10.19 14.78 -10.39
C THR A 139 9.34 15.53 -9.37
N PRO A 140 9.51 16.84 -9.16
CA PRO A 140 8.62 17.65 -8.32
C PRO A 140 7.19 17.83 -8.85
N ASP A 141 6.83 17.25 -10.01
CA ASP A 141 5.47 17.27 -10.55
C ASP A 141 4.47 16.69 -9.55
N THR A 142 3.28 17.28 -9.43
CA THR A 142 2.27 16.97 -8.42
C THR A 142 0.98 16.37 -8.99
N THR A 143 0.94 16.11 -10.30
CA THR A 143 -0.27 15.62 -11.01
C THR A 143 -0.90 14.41 -10.34
N ILE A 144 -0.09 13.50 -9.76
CA ILE A 144 -0.63 12.32 -9.05
C ILE A 144 -1.43 12.68 -7.80
N SER A 145 -1.14 13.79 -7.13
CA SER A 145 -1.91 14.28 -5.98
C SER A 145 -3.27 14.80 -6.42
N ASP A 146 -3.29 15.63 -7.47
CA ASP A 146 -4.52 16.14 -8.07
C ASP A 146 -5.40 14.99 -8.59
N LEU A 147 -4.80 13.99 -9.27
CA LEU A 147 -5.49 12.81 -9.75
C LEU A 147 -6.12 11.99 -8.62
N ALA A 148 -5.38 11.74 -7.54
CA ALA A 148 -5.87 10.97 -6.40
C ALA A 148 -7.10 11.62 -5.74
N VAL A 149 -7.11 12.93 -5.60
CA VAL A 149 -8.25 13.68 -5.04
C VAL A 149 -9.38 13.76 -6.06
N ALA A 150 -9.12 14.16 -7.30
CA ALA A 150 -10.13 14.34 -8.35
C ALA A 150 -10.93 13.07 -8.63
N LYS A 151 -10.28 11.91 -8.61
CA LYS A 151 -10.93 10.59 -8.82
C LYS A 151 -11.36 9.92 -7.53
N ASN A 152 -11.15 10.57 -6.37
CA ASN A 152 -11.51 10.05 -5.06
C ASN A 152 -10.99 8.61 -4.83
N THR A 153 -9.74 8.36 -5.24
CA THR A 153 -9.14 7.04 -5.07
C THR A 153 -8.87 6.70 -3.60
N ARG A 154 -8.82 7.73 -2.76
CA ARG A 154 -8.63 7.68 -1.29
C ARG A 154 -7.26 7.18 -0.85
N GLN A 155 -6.41 6.77 -1.77
CA GLN A 155 -5.09 6.21 -1.49
C GLN A 155 -4.07 6.76 -2.48
N ILE A 156 -2.90 7.13 -1.94
CA ILE A 156 -1.74 7.55 -2.72
C ILE A 156 -0.47 6.93 -2.11
N LYS A 157 0.41 6.40 -2.95
CA LYS A 157 1.75 5.94 -2.57
C LYS A 157 2.76 6.90 -3.19
N THR A 158 3.40 7.74 -2.37
CA THR A 158 4.27 8.81 -2.90
C THR A 158 5.61 8.96 -2.17
N GLY A 159 6.04 7.94 -1.45
CA GLY A 159 7.33 7.88 -0.77
C GLY A 159 7.33 8.55 0.61
N ALA A 160 8.48 8.51 1.27
CA ALA A 160 8.66 9.16 2.55
C ALA A 160 8.69 10.69 2.42
N PRO A 161 8.27 11.46 3.43
CA PRO A 161 8.32 12.93 3.40
C PRO A 161 9.75 13.45 3.64
N ALA A 162 10.71 13.01 2.83
CA ALA A 162 12.13 13.24 3.03
C ALA A 162 12.86 13.82 1.82
N ARG A 163 12.40 13.60 0.61
CA ARG A 163 12.99 14.15 -0.63
C ARG A 163 12.08 15.20 -1.23
N GLY A 164 12.64 16.24 -1.87
CA GLY A 164 11.87 17.35 -2.41
C GLY A 164 10.78 16.91 -3.39
N GLU A 165 11.10 15.98 -4.29
CA GLU A 165 10.16 15.41 -5.25
C GLU A 165 9.01 14.59 -4.59
N ARG A 166 9.21 14.10 -3.38
CA ARG A 166 8.18 13.41 -2.60
C ARG A 166 7.36 14.40 -1.78
N VAL A 167 8.05 15.30 -1.10
CA VAL A 167 7.43 16.36 -0.28
C VAL A 167 6.51 17.26 -1.11
N ALA A 168 6.85 17.54 -2.37
CA ALA A 168 6.01 18.31 -3.27
C ALA A 168 4.57 17.75 -3.37
N LYS A 169 4.41 16.41 -3.45
CA LYS A 169 3.09 15.76 -3.52
C LYS A 169 2.29 15.94 -2.24
N TYR A 170 2.95 15.84 -1.08
CA TYR A 170 2.30 16.08 0.22
C TYR A 170 1.89 17.55 0.37
N ASN A 171 2.76 18.49 -0.01
CA ASN A 171 2.43 19.91 0.01
C ASN A 171 1.24 20.20 -0.90
N ARG A 172 1.18 19.60 -2.10
CA ARG A 172 0.03 19.75 -3.01
C ARG A 172 -1.26 19.26 -2.39
N LEU A 173 -1.24 18.15 -1.65
CA LEU A 173 -2.43 17.68 -0.92
C LEU A 173 -2.90 18.68 0.14
N LEU A 174 -1.97 19.34 0.85
CA LEU A 174 -2.31 20.40 1.79
C LEU A 174 -2.92 21.62 1.10
N GLU A 175 -2.36 22.04 -0.06
CA GLU A 175 -2.94 23.11 -0.89
C GLU A 175 -4.36 22.77 -1.34
N ILE A 176 -4.59 21.53 -1.82
CA ILE A 176 -5.93 21.07 -2.21
C ILE A 176 -6.89 21.06 -1.04
N GLU A 177 -6.44 20.66 0.16
CA GLU A 177 -7.26 20.72 1.37
C GLU A 177 -7.66 22.16 1.70
N GLU A 178 -6.74 23.13 1.58
CA GLU A 178 -7.03 24.54 1.75
C GLU A 178 -8.03 25.06 0.71
N GLU A 179 -7.85 24.70 -0.57
CA GLU A 179 -8.76 25.06 -1.67
C GLU A 179 -10.18 24.51 -1.44
N LEU A 180 -10.31 23.27 -0.95
CA LEU A 180 -11.61 22.64 -0.66
C LEU A 180 -12.26 23.15 0.63
N GLY A 181 -11.47 23.66 1.58
CA GLY A 181 -11.94 24.20 2.84
C GLY A 181 -12.81 23.18 3.61
N SER A 182 -14.01 23.60 4.00
CA SER A 182 -14.94 22.75 4.78
C SER A 182 -15.49 21.53 4.02
N THR A 183 -15.28 21.41 2.73
CA THR A 183 -15.69 20.24 1.93
C THR A 183 -14.60 19.15 1.88
N ALA A 184 -13.39 19.47 2.32
CA ALA A 184 -12.31 18.50 2.39
C ALA A 184 -12.67 17.36 3.35
N GLN A 185 -12.43 16.12 2.93
CA GLN A 185 -12.68 14.93 3.74
C GLN A 185 -11.48 13.97 3.65
N TYR A 186 -10.88 13.70 4.81
CA TYR A 186 -9.84 12.69 4.90
C TYR A 186 -10.45 11.30 5.05
N ALA A 187 -10.16 10.39 4.13
CA ALA A 187 -10.77 9.06 4.12
C ALA A 187 -10.36 8.19 5.32
N GLY A 188 -9.13 8.36 5.83
CA GLY A 188 -8.61 7.57 6.92
C GLY A 188 -8.75 6.08 6.68
N TYR A 189 -9.09 5.32 7.71
CA TYR A 189 -9.28 3.86 7.59
C TYR A 189 -10.45 3.46 6.68
N SER A 190 -11.39 4.36 6.34
CA SER A 190 -12.47 4.04 5.40
C SER A 190 -11.98 3.76 3.98
N ALA A 191 -10.73 4.12 3.65
CA ALA A 191 -10.07 3.76 2.41
C ALA A 191 -9.79 2.23 2.31
N PHE A 192 -9.68 1.54 3.45
CA PHE A 192 -9.31 0.13 3.55
C PHE A 192 -10.54 -0.71 3.89
N LYS A 193 -11.41 -0.95 2.92
CA LYS A 193 -12.72 -1.61 3.12
C LYS A 193 -12.64 -2.99 3.80
N ALA A 194 -11.54 -3.73 3.58
CA ALA A 194 -11.32 -5.03 4.19
C ALA A 194 -10.95 -4.96 5.68
N CYS A 195 -10.39 -3.83 6.14
CA CYS A 195 -9.89 -3.66 7.51
C CYS A 195 -11.00 -3.37 8.52
N LYS A 196 -12.00 -4.25 8.62
CA LYS A 196 -13.17 -4.08 9.52
C LYS A 196 -12.78 -3.79 10.97
N LYS A 197 -11.66 -4.33 11.43
CA LYS A 197 -11.11 -4.10 12.79
C LYS A 197 -10.92 -2.62 13.11
N TYR A 198 -10.61 -1.80 12.11
CA TYR A 198 -10.33 -0.38 12.27
C TYR A 198 -11.51 0.53 11.89
N LEU A 199 -12.53 -0.02 11.22
CA LEU A 199 -13.72 0.73 10.79
C LEU A 199 -14.80 0.84 11.89
N ALA A 200 -14.74 -0.01 12.92
CA ALA A 200 -15.76 -0.14 13.96
C ALA A 200 -15.59 0.83 15.14
N LYS A 201 -14.87 1.95 14.96
CA LYS A 201 -14.66 2.93 16.05
C LYS A 201 -15.15 4.31 15.69
#